data_b9a8d8a101aef533cd4c3010f4cc0324
#
_entry.id   b9a8d8a101aef533cd4c3010f4cc0324
#
_cell.length_a   1.000
_cell.length_b   1.000
_cell.length_c   1.000
_cell.angle_alpha   90.00
_cell.angle_beta   90.00
_cell.angle_gamma   90.00
#
_symmetry.space_group_name_H-M   'P 1'
#
loop_
_entity.id
_entity.type
_entity.pdbx_description
1 polymer ?
#
loop_
_entity_poly.entity_id
_entity_poly.type
_entity_poly.pdbx_seq_one_letter_code
_entity_poly.pdbx_strand_id
1 'polypeptide(L)'
;SYTGTYKGAKITVVSGGSGSPEMELILYDFMEYTDAGTFLRVGGSGGIGDEVKPGDVVIASGVVREEAMTKAYIPAGYPAVSHYEVVGAMVEAAKTLGAPYHVGVTLSVDSDFVGGGRPGVGGYLQPWNIEIAGIYNRAGVLNGDRESAAIVTLSALFGRRGGSICSVADNLCTGEKFEAGGGHEFAIDIALEGCAVLNRLDQEKNEKKAEEKQ
;
A
#
# COMPACT_ATOMS: atom_id res chain seq x y z
N SER A 1 14.60 12.30 -4.00
CA SER A 1 13.49 12.69 -3.12
C SER A 1 13.11 14.15 -3.35
N TYR A 2 11.84 14.46 -3.13
CA TYR A 2 11.29 15.82 -3.19
C TYR A 2 10.51 16.07 -1.92
N THR A 3 10.74 17.21 -1.29
CA THR A 3 9.98 17.65 -0.10
C THR A 3 9.20 18.92 -0.42
N GLY A 4 7.95 18.95 -0.03
CA GLY A 4 7.05 20.08 -0.26
C GLY A 4 5.92 20.13 0.76
N THR A 5 4.96 21.00 0.48
CA THR A 5 3.76 21.16 1.30
C THR A 5 2.51 21.06 0.43
N TYR A 6 1.56 20.25 0.84
CA TYR A 6 0.25 20.13 0.21
C TYR A 6 -0.85 20.40 1.25
N LYS A 7 -1.65 21.45 1.04
CA LYS A 7 -2.73 21.88 1.97
C LYS A 7 -2.28 21.90 3.45
N GLY A 8 -1.07 22.41 3.70
CA GLY A 8 -0.49 22.49 5.04
C GLY A 8 0.24 21.23 5.52
N ALA A 9 0.06 20.08 4.90
CA ALA A 9 0.80 18.86 5.21
C ALA A 9 2.20 18.89 4.60
N LYS A 10 3.23 18.69 5.42
CA LYS A 10 4.61 18.54 4.95
C LYS A 10 4.80 17.10 4.42
N ILE A 11 5.16 16.95 3.17
CA ILE A 11 5.26 15.67 2.49
C ILE A 11 6.64 15.53 1.85
N THR A 12 7.26 14.38 2.03
CA THR A 12 8.45 13.98 1.27
C THR A 12 8.09 12.79 0.38
N VAL A 13 8.30 12.92 -0.91
CA VAL A 13 8.13 11.85 -1.89
C VAL A 13 9.51 11.31 -2.28
N VAL A 14 9.64 10.00 -2.23
CA VAL A 14 10.88 9.30 -2.60
C VAL A 14 10.55 8.11 -3.49
N SER A 15 11.41 7.84 -4.47
CA SER A 15 11.32 6.60 -5.24
C SER A 15 11.72 5.43 -4.34
N GLY A 16 10.81 4.50 -4.13
CA GLY A 16 10.95 3.37 -3.21
C GLY A 16 11.71 2.17 -3.77
N GLY A 17 12.14 2.23 -5.02
CA GLY A 17 12.69 1.06 -5.69
C GLY A 17 11.60 0.01 -5.98
N SER A 18 11.98 -1.25 -6.05
CA SER A 18 11.09 -2.36 -6.41
C SER A 18 11.29 -3.54 -5.46
N GLY A 19 10.21 -3.89 -4.75
CA GLY A 19 10.18 -4.99 -3.80
C GLY A 19 10.53 -4.61 -2.37
N SER A 20 10.13 -5.48 -1.45
CA SER A 20 10.29 -5.27 -0.01
C SER A 20 11.75 -5.03 0.42
N PRO A 21 12.79 -5.69 -0.16
CA PRO A 21 14.17 -5.43 0.25
C PRO A 21 14.68 -4.03 -0.09
N GLU A 22 14.30 -3.45 -1.22
CA GLU A 22 14.68 -2.05 -1.52
C GLU A 22 13.90 -1.06 -0.65
N MET A 23 12.63 -1.37 -0.39
CA MET A 23 11.81 -0.56 0.50
C MET A 23 12.36 -0.53 1.93
N GLU A 24 12.94 -1.63 2.42
CA GLU A 24 13.60 -1.72 3.72
C GLU A 24 14.69 -0.64 3.87
N LEU A 25 15.57 -0.51 2.88
CA LEU A 25 16.70 0.44 2.94
C LEU A 25 16.21 1.88 3.08
N ILE A 26 15.17 2.24 2.33
CA ILE A 26 14.58 3.57 2.40
C ILE A 26 13.87 3.81 3.73
N LEU A 27 13.07 2.84 4.18
CA LEU A 27 12.36 2.94 5.45
C LEU A 27 13.33 3.06 6.62
N TYR A 28 14.43 2.31 6.61
CA TYR A 28 15.48 2.38 7.63
C TYR A 28 16.03 3.81 7.71
N ASP A 29 16.49 4.38 6.60
CA ASP A 29 17.06 5.72 6.60
C ASP A 29 16.07 6.78 7.10
N PHE A 30 14.84 6.75 6.63
CA PHE A 30 13.84 7.74 7.05
C PHE A 30 13.38 7.53 8.49
N MET A 31 13.25 6.31 8.97
CA MET A 31 12.84 6.04 10.36
C MET A 31 13.94 6.36 11.37
N GLU A 32 15.21 6.11 11.01
CA GLU A 32 16.36 6.34 11.88
C GLU A 32 16.78 7.82 11.92
N TYR A 33 16.76 8.51 10.77
CA TYR A 33 17.37 9.83 10.65
C TYR A 33 16.38 10.98 10.46
N THR A 34 15.07 10.72 10.55
CA THR A 34 14.04 11.76 10.44
C THR A 34 12.95 11.62 11.50
N ASP A 35 12.14 12.66 11.65
CA ASP A 35 10.96 12.71 12.51
C ASP A 35 9.67 12.28 11.80
N ALA A 36 9.77 11.70 10.60
CA ALA A 36 8.62 11.24 9.84
C ALA A 36 7.78 10.23 10.63
N GLY A 37 6.54 10.58 10.90
CA GLY A 37 5.62 9.75 11.70
C GLY A 37 4.69 8.86 10.90
N THR A 38 4.60 9.08 9.58
CA THR A 38 3.70 8.35 8.68
C THR A 38 4.42 7.96 7.40
N PHE A 39 4.25 6.71 7.01
CA PHE A 39 4.82 6.14 5.79
C PHE A 39 3.70 5.57 4.93
N LEU A 40 3.62 6.00 3.70
CA LEU A 40 2.59 5.60 2.76
C LEU A 40 3.22 5.11 1.46
N ARG A 41 2.91 3.88 1.06
CA ARG A 41 3.18 3.41 -0.28
C ARG A 41 2.11 3.93 -1.24
N VAL A 42 2.55 4.49 -2.34
CA VAL A 42 1.70 4.85 -3.48
C VAL A 42 2.28 4.20 -4.73
N GLY A 43 1.55 3.32 -5.37
CA GLY A 43 2.10 2.59 -6.51
C GLY A 43 1.09 1.78 -7.31
N GLY A 44 1.58 0.97 -8.23
CA GLY A 44 0.78 0.04 -9.01
C GLY A 44 0.60 -1.32 -8.34
N SER A 45 -0.41 -2.06 -8.77
CA SER A 45 -0.72 -3.42 -8.35
C SER A 45 -1.45 -4.20 -9.44
N GLY A 46 -1.52 -5.52 -9.31
CA GLY A 46 -2.43 -6.38 -10.09
C GLY A 46 -3.68 -6.70 -9.28
N GLY A 47 -4.87 -6.59 -9.87
CA GLY A 47 -6.13 -7.00 -9.25
C GLY A 47 -6.19 -8.52 -9.07
N ILE A 48 -6.85 -8.96 -8.01
CA ILE A 48 -7.11 -10.36 -7.67
C ILE A 48 -8.61 -10.57 -7.43
N GLY A 49 -9.27 -9.67 -6.68
CA GLY A 49 -10.71 -9.73 -6.44
C GLY A 49 -11.51 -9.52 -7.72
N ASP A 50 -12.59 -10.28 -7.91
CA ASP A 50 -13.42 -10.21 -9.13
C ASP A 50 -14.08 -8.85 -9.32
N GLU A 51 -14.34 -8.13 -8.24
CA GLU A 51 -14.94 -6.78 -8.23
C GLU A 51 -13.95 -5.68 -8.57
N VAL A 52 -12.63 -5.96 -8.50
CA VAL A 52 -11.57 -4.96 -8.68
C VAL A 52 -11.24 -4.82 -10.16
N LYS A 53 -11.42 -3.63 -10.71
CA LYS A 53 -11.19 -3.36 -12.14
C LYS A 53 -9.90 -2.58 -12.37
N PRO A 54 -9.28 -2.73 -13.54
CA PRO A 54 -8.19 -1.85 -13.97
C PRO A 54 -8.64 -0.38 -13.92
N GLY A 55 -7.80 0.46 -13.30
CA GLY A 55 -8.11 1.87 -13.01
C GLY A 55 -8.70 2.15 -11.64
N ASP A 56 -9.20 1.14 -10.93
CA ASP A 56 -9.59 1.27 -9.53
C ASP A 56 -8.37 1.46 -8.62
N VAL A 57 -8.65 1.91 -7.40
CA VAL A 57 -7.65 2.07 -6.34
C VAL A 57 -7.97 1.13 -5.18
N VAL A 58 -6.96 0.43 -4.68
CA VAL A 58 -7.07 -0.39 -3.46
C VAL A 58 -6.33 0.29 -2.31
N ILE A 59 -7.05 0.57 -1.23
CA ILE A 59 -6.54 1.03 0.05
C ILE A 59 -6.37 -0.20 0.94
N ALA A 60 -5.13 -0.57 1.25
CA ALA A 60 -4.85 -1.76 2.03
C ALA A 60 -5.26 -1.58 3.50
N SER A 61 -6.19 -2.39 3.98
CA SER A 61 -6.51 -2.50 5.42
C SER A 61 -5.55 -3.44 6.14
N GLY A 62 -5.00 -4.41 5.43
CA GLY A 62 -3.99 -5.36 5.88
C GLY A 62 -3.29 -6.00 4.70
N VAL A 63 -2.20 -6.71 4.98
CA VAL A 63 -1.33 -7.28 3.94
C VAL A 63 -0.98 -8.72 4.26
N VAL A 64 -1.13 -9.61 3.27
CA VAL A 64 -0.59 -10.96 3.31
C VAL A 64 0.92 -10.90 3.00
N ARG A 65 1.73 -11.42 3.92
CA ARG A 65 3.20 -11.37 3.88
C ARG A 65 3.77 -12.63 3.21
N GLU A 66 3.69 -12.72 1.88
CA GLU A 66 4.31 -13.83 1.12
C GLU A 66 5.72 -13.48 0.60
N GLU A 67 6.22 -12.30 0.92
CA GLU A 67 7.62 -11.89 0.73
C GLU A 67 8.52 -12.35 1.90
N ALA A 68 9.83 -12.33 1.72
CA ALA A 68 10.77 -12.85 2.69
C ALA A 68 11.34 -11.79 3.64
N MET A 69 11.46 -10.54 3.25
CA MET A 69 12.17 -9.49 3.98
C MET A 69 11.55 -9.24 5.36
N THR A 70 10.24 -9.05 5.45
CA THR A 70 9.59 -8.79 6.74
C THR A 70 9.63 -10.00 7.68
N LYS A 71 9.81 -11.21 7.15
CA LYS A 71 9.97 -12.43 7.96
C LYS A 71 11.32 -12.47 8.67
N ALA A 72 12.32 -11.69 8.23
CA ALA A 72 13.57 -11.49 8.96
C ALA A 72 13.40 -10.64 10.22
N TYR A 73 12.43 -9.71 10.24
CA TYR A 73 12.14 -8.85 11.40
C TYR A 73 11.21 -9.52 12.41
N ILE A 74 10.19 -10.21 11.94
CA ILE A 74 9.15 -10.77 12.80
C ILE A 74 8.56 -12.05 12.17
N PRO A 75 8.24 -13.10 12.94
CA PRO A 75 7.67 -14.33 12.40
C PRO A 75 6.43 -14.12 11.52
N ALA A 76 6.18 -15.06 10.61
CA ALA A 76 5.11 -14.98 9.61
C ALA A 76 3.70 -14.78 10.21
N GLY A 77 3.46 -15.28 11.41
CA GLY A 77 2.17 -15.13 12.11
C GLY A 77 1.88 -13.72 12.62
N TYR A 78 2.83 -12.77 12.57
CA TYR A 78 2.57 -11.38 12.92
C TYR A 78 1.69 -10.72 11.85
N PRO A 79 0.55 -10.10 12.23
CA PRO A 79 -0.35 -9.50 11.26
C PRO A 79 0.19 -8.18 10.73
N ALA A 80 0.27 -8.03 9.42
CA ALA A 80 0.56 -6.76 8.76
C ALA A 80 -0.74 -5.97 8.60
N VAL A 81 -1.05 -5.09 9.55
CA VAL A 81 -2.27 -4.28 9.58
C VAL A 81 -1.92 -2.82 9.33
N SER A 82 -2.57 -2.19 8.36
CA SER A 82 -2.42 -0.76 8.12
C SER A 82 -2.93 0.05 9.31
N HIS A 83 -2.29 1.20 9.56
CA HIS A 83 -2.74 2.06 10.64
C HIS A 83 -4.14 2.61 10.34
N TYR A 84 -5.07 2.46 11.27
CA TYR A 84 -6.49 2.78 11.06
C TYR A 84 -6.75 4.23 10.64
N GLU A 85 -5.95 5.19 11.16
CA GLU A 85 -6.05 6.60 10.76
C GLU A 85 -5.62 6.82 9.31
N VAL A 86 -4.60 6.09 8.86
CA VAL A 86 -4.17 6.16 7.45
C VAL A 86 -5.28 5.63 6.54
N VAL A 87 -5.84 4.46 6.86
CA VAL A 87 -6.95 3.90 6.09
C VAL A 87 -8.14 4.86 6.07
N GLY A 88 -8.53 5.41 7.24
CA GLY A 88 -9.64 6.36 7.35
C GLY A 88 -9.41 7.63 6.53
N ALA A 89 -8.22 8.20 6.58
CA ALA A 89 -7.86 9.40 5.82
C ALA A 89 -7.89 9.17 4.31
N MET A 90 -7.37 8.01 3.84
CA MET A 90 -7.42 7.66 2.41
C MET A 90 -8.85 7.44 1.93
N VAL A 91 -9.71 6.82 2.75
CA VAL A 91 -11.14 6.63 2.45
C VAL A 91 -11.87 7.97 2.37
N GLU A 92 -11.62 8.90 3.30
CA GLU A 92 -12.19 10.25 3.26
C GLU A 92 -11.76 10.99 1.99
N ALA A 93 -10.48 10.92 1.65
CA ALA A 93 -9.93 11.51 0.44
C ALA A 93 -10.57 10.93 -0.84
N ALA A 94 -10.66 9.60 -0.96
CA ALA A 94 -11.26 8.94 -2.10
C ALA A 94 -12.72 9.35 -2.31
N LYS A 95 -13.50 9.43 -1.23
CA LYS A 95 -14.88 9.92 -1.27
C LYS A 95 -14.97 11.36 -1.72
N THR A 96 -14.11 12.23 -1.21
CA THR A 96 -14.07 13.66 -1.56
C THR A 96 -13.77 13.87 -3.04
N LEU A 97 -12.88 13.04 -3.60
CA LEU A 97 -12.46 13.09 -5.00
C LEU A 97 -13.45 12.37 -5.95
N GLY A 98 -14.39 11.60 -5.42
CA GLY A 98 -15.27 10.75 -6.24
C GLY A 98 -14.49 9.65 -6.99
N ALA A 99 -13.34 9.25 -6.49
CA ALA A 99 -12.48 8.24 -7.11
C ALA A 99 -13.03 6.83 -6.87
N PRO A 100 -12.88 5.90 -7.83
CA PRO A 100 -13.23 4.49 -7.63
C PRO A 100 -12.21 3.85 -6.68
N TYR A 101 -12.67 3.29 -5.56
CA TYR A 101 -11.79 2.68 -4.58
C TYR A 101 -12.41 1.47 -3.89
N HIS A 102 -11.53 0.58 -3.44
CA HIS A 102 -11.83 -0.56 -2.57
C HIS A 102 -10.99 -0.48 -1.30
N VAL A 103 -11.48 -1.07 -0.21
CA VAL A 103 -10.73 -1.21 1.03
C VAL A 103 -10.67 -2.69 1.39
N GLY A 104 -9.48 -3.24 1.51
CA GLY A 104 -9.34 -4.67 1.82
C GLY A 104 -7.89 -5.13 1.91
N VAL A 105 -7.71 -6.44 1.79
CA VAL A 105 -6.41 -7.08 1.96
C VAL A 105 -5.63 -7.07 0.65
N THR A 106 -4.36 -6.71 0.73
CA THR A 106 -3.36 -6.77 -0.35
C THR A 106 -2.44 -7.98 -0.14
N LEU A 107 -2.02 -8.64 -1.21
CA LEU A 107 -0.99 -9.67 -1.20
C LEU A 107 0.36 -9.06 -1.58
N SER A 108 1.38 -9.17 -0.75
CA SER A 108 2.76 -8.82 -1.14
C SER A 108 3.61 -10.05 -1.37
N VAL A 109 4.22 -10.11 -2.57
CA VAL A 109 5.09 -11.21 -3.03
C VAL A 109 6.44 -10.67 -3.50
N ASP A 110 7.47 -11.54 -3.58
CA ASP A 110 8.79 -11.13 -4.09
C ASP A 110 8.90 -11.13 -5.62
N SER A 111 8.02 -11.85 -6.32
CA SER A 111 8.09 -12.01 -7.77
C SER A 111 6.85 -11.47 -8.48
N ASP A 112 7.05 -10.50 -9.38
CA ASP A 112 6.00 -9.97 -10.25
C ASP A 112 5.45 -10.97 -11.26
N PHE A 113 6.23 -11.99 -11.58
CA PHE A 113 5.83 -13.03 -12.54
C PHE A 113 5.27 -14.23 -11.80
N VAL A 114 6.08 -15.25 -11.58
CA VAL A 114 5.60 -16.54 -11.05
C VAL A 114 4.97 -16.45 -9.65
N GLY A 115 5.45 -15.54 -8.80
CA GLY A 115 4.85 -15.30 -7.48
C GLY A 115 3.43 -14.72 -7.54
N GLY A 116 3.11 -13.96 -8.59
CA GLY A 116 1.78 -13.44 -8.88
C GLY A 116 0.95 -14.34 -9.82
N GLY A 117 1.45 -15.55 -10.17
CA GLY A 117 0.75 -16.44 -11.10
C GLY A 117 0.94 -16.08 -12.58
N ARG A 118 1.84 -15.14 -12.91
CA ARG A 118 2.18 -14.81 -14.30
C ARG A 118 3.35 -15.67 -14.80
N PRO A 119 3.36 -16.07 -16.08
CA PRO A 119 4.47 -16.85 -16.60
C PRO A 119 5.78 -16.07 -16.62
N GLY A 120 6.86 -16.72 -16.22
CA GLY A 120 8.23 -16.24 -16.36
C GLY A 120 8.78 -16.43 -17.78
N VAL A 121 10.10 -16.30 -17.90
CA VAL A 121 10.80 -16.45 -19.19
C VAL A 121 10.47 -17.79 -19.85
N GLY A 122 10.17 -17.75 -21.14
CA GLY A 122 9.84 -18.96 -21.92
C GLY A 122 8.52 -19.63 -21.51
N GLY A 123 7.65 -18.93 -20.81
CA GLY A 123 6.38 -19.48 -20.33
C GLY A 123 6.53 -20.32 -19.05
N TYR A 124 7.66 -20.23 -18.35
CA TYR A 124 7.88 -20.99 -17.12
C TYR A 124 6.86 -20.65 -16.06
N LEU A 125 6.11 -21.67 -15.62
CA LEU A 125 5.11 -21.56 -14.57
C LEU A 125 4.90 -22.95 -13.94
N GLN A 126 5.03 -23.04 -12.63
CA GLN A 126 4.77 -24.28 -11.91
C GLN A 126 3.28 -24.42 -11.57
N PRO A 127 2.77 -25.66 -11.36
CA PRO A 127 1.35 -25.87 -11.05
C PRO A 127 0.86 -25.03 -9.86
N TRP A 128 1.62 -24.92 -8.79
CA TRP A 128 1.25 -24.11 -7.62
C TRP A 128 1.20 -22.61 -7.91
N ASN A 129 1.98 -22.11 -8.89
CA ASN A 129 1.93 -20.70 -9.27
C ASN A 129 0.63 -20.36 -10.01
N ILE A 130 0.10 -21.29 -10.81
CA ILE A 130 -1.15 -21.09 -11.58
C ILE A 130 -2.33 -20.85 -10.63
N GLU A 131 -2.35 -21.54 -9.50
CA GLU A 131 -3.48 -21.50 -8.58
C GLU A 131 -3.42 -20.32 -7.60
N ILE A 132 -2.28 -19.63 -7.49
CA ILE A 132 -2.02 -18.66 -6.39
C ILE A 132 -3.03 -17.52 -6.40
N ALA A 133 -3.29 -16.91 -7.55
CA ALA A 133 -4.26 -15.84 -7.66
C ALA A 133 -5.68 -16.29 -7.28
N GLY A 134 -6.10 -17.47 -7.74
CA GLY A 134 -7.40 -18.04 -7.40
C GLY A 134 -7.55 -18.43 -5.92
N ILE A 135 -6.46 -18.84 -5.26
CA ILE A 135 -6.46 -19.10 -3.82
C ILE A 135 -6.73 -17.81 -3.04
N TYR A 136 -6.02 -16.73 -3.36
CA TYR A 136 -6.16 -15.45 -2.68
C TYR A 136 -7.46 -14.72 -3.05
N ASN A 137 -7.95 -14.87 -4.29
CA ASN A 137 -9.27 -14.39 -4.67
C ASN A 137 -10.36 -15.01 -3.77
N ARG A 138 -10.38 -16.33 -3.60
CA ARG A 138 -11.33 -17.02 -2.70
C ARG A 138 -11.17 -16.61 -1.23
N ALA A 139 -10.02 -16.12 -0.83
CA ALA A 139 -9.77 -15.59 0.50
C ALA A 139 -10.17 -14.11 0.65
N GLY A 140 -10.69 -13.48 -0.40
CA GLY A 140 -11.12 -12.08 -0.39
C GLY A 140 -9.98 -11.07 -0.48
N VAL A 141 -8.82 -11.47 -1.02
CA VAL A 141 -7.72 -10.56 -1.30
C VAL A 141 -8.04 -9.78 -2.57
N LEU A 142 -7.87 -8.45 -2.52
CA LEU A 142 -8.29 -7.55 -3.59
C LEU A 142 -7.25 -7.36 -4.69
N ASN A 143 -5.98 -7.25 -4.30
CA ASN A 143 -4.88 -6.99 -5.24
C ASN A 143 -3.55 -7.56 -4.74
N GLY A 144 -2.54 -7.53 -5.61
CA GLY A 144 -1.20 -7.98 -5.28
C GLY A 144 -0.12 -6.97 -5.67
N ASP A 145 0.90 -6.83 -4.82
CA ASP A 145 2.06 -5.98 -5.02
C ASP A 145 3.35 -6.60 -4.46
N ARG A 146 4.39 -5.79 -4.25
CA ARG A 146 5.69 -6.26 -3.75
C ARG A 146 6.22 -5.50 -2.53
N GLU A 147 5.60 -4.39 -2.13
CA GLU A 147 6.16 -3.45 -1.13
C GLU A 147 5.25 -3.17 0.05
N SER A 148 3.95 -3.39 -0.07
CA SER A 148 2.98 -3.05 0.99
C SER A 148 3.28 -3.74 2.31
N ALA A 149 3.77 -5.01 2.27
CA ALA A 149 4.15 -5.73 3.48
C ALA A 149 5.29 -5.03 4.23
N ALA A 150 6.31 -4.53 3.52
CA ALA A 150 7.42 -3.82 4.11
C ALA A 150 6.96 -2.57 4.84
N ILE A 151 6.24 -1.67 4.15
CA ILE A 151 5.78 -0.40 4.73
C ILE A 151 4.89 -0.62 5.94
N VAL A 152 3.88 -1.48 5.82
CA VAL A 152 2.90 -1.69 6.89
C VAL A 152 3.55 -2.36 8.10
N THR A 153 4.36 -3.40 7.87
CA THR A 153 4.99 -4.16 8.96
C THR A 153 6.05 -3.34 9.70
N LEU A 154 7.00 -2.72 8.98
CA LEU A 154 8.07 -1.97 9.62
C LEU A 154 7.54 -0.73 10.32
N SER A 155 6.57 -0.02 9.72
CA SER A 155 5.94 1.13 10.40
C SER A 155 5.31 0.71 11.73
N ALA A 156 4.59 -0.40 11.77
CA ALA A 156 3.98 -0.90 13.00
C ALA A 156 5.02 -1.31 14.05
N LEU A 157 6.08 -2.02 13.65
CA LEU A 157 7.15 -2.45 14.55
C LEU A 157 7.89 -1.28 15.19
N PHE A 158 8.06 -0.18 14.46
CA PHE A 158 8.80 1.00 14.92
C PHE A 158 7.90 2.15 15.39
N GLY A 159 6.62 1.85 15.72
CA GLY A 159 5.70 2.83 16.31
C GLY A 159 5.33 3.99 15.39
N ARG A 160 5.37 3.77 14.07
CA ARG A 160 4.96 4.73 13.04
C ARG A 160 3.63 4.34 12.43
N ARG A 161 2.96 5.27 11.76
CA ARG A 161 1.76 4.97 10.97
C ARG A 161 2.18 4.47 9.60
N GLY A 162 1.73 3.30 9.20
CA GLY A 162 1.97 2.71 7.89
C GLY A 162 0.69 2.46 7.12
N GLY A 163 0.74 2.62 5.80
CA GLY A 163 -0.36 2.28 4.92
C GLY A 163 0.09 2.09 3.47
N SER A 164 -0.80 1.55 2.66
CA SER A 164 -0.56 1.38 1.22
C SER A 164 -1.81 1.68 0.43
N ILE A 165 -1.61 2.36 -0.69
CA ILE A 165 -2.63 2.68 -1.68
C ILE A 165 -2.08 2.37 -3.06
N CYS A 166 -2.80 1.54 -3.81
CA CYS A 166 -2.35 1.03 -5.09
C CYS A 166 -3.41 1.25 -6.16
N SER A 167 -3.01 1.76 -7.31
CA SER A 167 -3.80 1.67 -8.53
C SER A 167 -3.72 0.26 -9.11
N VAL A 168 -4.78 -0.17 -9.75
CA VAL A 168 -4.89 -1.50 -10.38
C VAL A 168 -4.62 -1.39 -11.87
N ALA A 169 -3.59 -2.08 -12.36
CA ALA A 169 -3.18 -2.06 -13.76
C ALA A 169 -3.84 -3.15 -14.62
N ASP A 170 -4.09 -4.31 -14.02
CA ASP A 170 -4.75 -5.46 -14.64
C ASP A 170 -5.47 -6.28 -13.56
N ASN A 171 -6.26 -7.28 -13.94
CA ASN A 171 -6.79 -8.24 -13.00
C ASN A 171 -6.42 -9.67 -13.43
N LEU A 172 -5.73 -10.38 -12.55
CA LEU A 172 -5.19 -11.72 -12.81
C LEU A 172 -6.27 -12.79 -12.91
N CYS A 173 -7.39 -12.61 -12.22
CA CYS A 173 -8.48 -13.58 -12.18
C CYS A 173 -9.49 -13.35 -13.31
N THR A 174 -9.83 -12.11 -13.65
CA THR A 174 -10.78 -11.80 -14.74
C THR A 174 -10.08 -11.66 -16.09
N GLY A 175 -8.76 -11.46 -16.12
CA GLY A 175 -7.99 -11.24 -17.35
C GLY A 175 -8.11 -9.86 -17.95
N GLU A 176 -8.81 -8.94 -17.28
CA GLU A 176 -8.95 -7.55 -17.72
C GLU A 176 -7.62 -6.79 -17.62
N LYS A 177 -7.37 -5.88 -18.56
CA LYS A 177 -6.16 -5.05 -18.61
C LYS A 177 -6.53 -3.60 -18.86
N PHE A 178 -5.71 -2.72 -18.30
CA PHE A 178 -5.80 -1.29 -18.60
C PHE A 178 -5.19 -1.02 -19.99
N GLU A 179 -5.94 -0.38 -20.88
CA GLU A 179 -5.52 -0.18 -22.28
C GLU A 179 -4.43 0.88 -22.49
N ALA A 180 -4.25 1.78 -21.56
CA ALA A 180 -3.30 2.88 -21.71
C ALA A 180 -2.66 3.24 -20.39
N GLY A 181 -1.51 2.74 -20.05
CA GLY A 181 -0.55 3.27 -19.06
C GLY A 181 -0.99 4.22 -17.94
N GLY A 182 -2.28 4.36 -17.72
CA GLY A 182 -2.93 5.28 -16.78
C GLY A 182 -3.38 4.58 -15.50
N GLY A 183 -4.14 5.31 -14.69
CA GLY A 183 -4.75 4.79 -13.46
C GLY A 183 -3.97 5.09 -12.18
N HIS A 184 -2.74 5.60 -12.29
CA HIS A 184 -1.98 6.01 -11.10
C HIS A 184 -2.44 7.35 -10.52
N GLU A 185 -3.10 8.19 -11.30
CA GLU A 185 -3.49 9.55 -10.93
C GLU A 185 -4.40 9.55 -9.70
N PHE A 186 -5.43 8.72 -9.68
CA PHE A 186 -6.32 8.61 -8.52
C PHE A 186 -5.57 8.17 -7.25
N ALA A 187 -4.65 7.22 -7.35
CA ALA A 187 -3.87 6.78 -6.19
C ALA A 187 -2.99 7.92 -5.64
N ILE A 188 -2.40 8.72 -6.52
CA ILE A 188 -1.59 9.90 -6.16
C ILE A 188 -2.46 10.98 -5.52
N ASP A 189 -3.59 11.31 -6.14
CA ASP A 189 -4.49 12.35 -5.65
C ASP A 189 -5.10 11.98 -4.28
N ILE A 190 -5.54 10.72 -4.12
CA ILE A 190 -6.03 10.22 -2.84
C ILE A 190 -4.92 10.26 -1.78
N ALA A 191 -3.68 9.91 -2.13
CA ALA A 191 -2.56 9.96 -1.19
C ALA A 191 -2.26 11.39 -0.73
N LEU A 192 -2.23 12.34 -1.64
CA LEU A 192 -1.99 13.76 -1.31
C LEU A 192 -3.12 14.32 -0.44
N GLU A 193 -4.36 14.11 -0.83
CA GLU A 193 -5.53 14.57 -0.07
C GLU A 193 -5.62 13.88 1.30
N GLY A 194 -5.35 12.58 1.35
CA GLY A 194 -5.29 11.81 2.60
C GLY A 194 -4.19 12.29 3.56
N CYS A 195 -3.04 12.71 3.04
CA CYS A 195 -2.01 13.36 3.87
C CYS A 195 -2.50 14.69 4.45
N ALA A 196 -3.28 15.48 3.71
CA ALA A 196 -3.89 16.70 4.23
C ALA A 196 -4.92 16.39 5.34
N VAL A 197 -5.73 15.34 5.17
CA VAL A 197 -6.65 14.85 6.20
C VAL A 197 -5.90 14.42 7.47
N LEU A 198 -4.83 13.63 7.34
CA LEU A 198 -4.00 13.22 8.47
C LEU A 198 -3.40 14.42 9.21
N ASN A 199 -2.89 15.41 8.47
CA ASN A 199 -2.35 16.63 9.07
C ASN A 199 -3.41 17.39 9.88
N ARG A 200 -4.63 17.52 9.37
CA ARG A 200 -5.76 18.13 10.11
C ARG A 200 -6.07 17.36 11.39
N LEU A 201 -6.19 16.03 11.31
CA LEU A 201 -6.44 15.19 12.48
C LEU A 201 -5.34 15.30 13.55
N ASP A 202 -4.08 15.42 13.13
CA ASP A 202 -2.96 15.60 14.06
C ASP A 202 -3.00 16.98 14.74
N GLN A 203 -3.39 18.03 14.02
CA GLN A 203 -3.59 19.38 14.58
C GLN A 203 -4.71 19.38 15.63
N GLU A 204 -5.87 18.83 15.31
CA GLU A 204 -7.02 18.71 16.23
C GLU A 204 -6.66 17.96 17.53
N LYS A 205 -5.85 16.88 17.42
CA LYS A 205 -5.38 16.13 18.58
C LYS A 205 -4.43 16.95 19.45
N ASN A 206 -3.56 17.74 18.83
CA ASN A 206 -2.60 18.58 19.55
C ASN A 206 -3.30 19.74 20.28
N GLU A 207 -4.31 20.34 19.67
CA GLU A 207 -5.14 21.38 20.30
C GLU A 207 -5.87 20.85 21.52
N LYS A 208 -6.56 19.69 21.41
CA LYS A 208 -7.23 19.05 22.56
C LYS A 208 -6.28 18.74 23.71
N LYS A 209 -5.09 18.20 23.40
CA LYS A 209 -4.07 17.94 24.43
C LYS A 209 -3.55 19.20 25.10
N ALA A 210 -3.52 20.32 24.41
CA ALA A 210 -3.12 21.61 24.98
C ALA A 210 -4.21 22.17 25.93
N GLU A 211 -5.48 22.02 25.57
CA GLU A 211 -6.64 22.40 26.39
C GLU A 211 -6.73 21.57 27.69
N GLU A 212 -6.49 20.25 27.61
CA GLU A 212 -6.52 19.35 28.78
C GLU A 212 -5.40 19.62 29.81
N LYS A 213 -4.35 20.35 29.43
CA LYS A 213 -3.22 20.69 30.32
C LYS A 213 -3.34 22.06 30.99
N GLN A 214 -4.38 22.83 30.64
CA GLN A 214 -4.72 24.12 31.25
C GLN A 214 -5.75 23.97 32.37
#